data_ce78a48b6b8397f469cc8fe621d2e3cb
#
_entry.id   ce78a48b6b8397f469cc8fe621d2e3cb
#
_cell.length_a   1.000
_cell.length_b   1.000
_cell.length_c   1.000
_cell.angle_alpha   90.00
_cell.angle_beta   90.00
_cell.angle_gamma   90.00
#
_symmetry.space_group_name_H-M   'P 1'
#
loop_
_entity.id
_entity.type
_entity.pdbx_description
1 polymer ?
#
loop_
_entity_poly.entity_id
_entity_poly.type
_entity_poly.pdbx_seq_one_letter_code
_entity_poly.pdbx_strand_id
1 'polypeptide(L)'
;MMIKSDVLVVGGGNAGFAAALAAAERGRKVVLLEKAREAASGGNSFYTAGATRISHDGLQELIEFVEPDERHAASEVPAYTAAEYLADLSKVSEGRNDPELSAVLVNESNPTLRWLQGMGLKYRLMYERQAYRTQDGGYLFWGGLHVGNVGGGKGLMADHRAAAERMGVEVIYDCAATGLVKEDGRVCGVRYRSSSEEGELRAESVILASGGFEASPELRRRHLGEGWQNAKVRGTPGNTGEMILAALDAGAARGGDWSTCHSVAWDAWHPENESNLALTNQLTRGGYPLGIVVNSDGKRFVDEGADYRNYTYAKYGRDILAQPGSAAFQIFDASSRPMLRAEEYDMPGVSVVTAPTLAELAQKAGISPEGLEETVHNFNASITGSSPFDPNVKDGRRADTQPPKSNWARSIATGPFYAFPVTCGITFTFGGLKTDTWGRVLTEDAEPLEGLYACGEALGGLFSGNYPGGSGLAAGAVFGRRAGSIA
;
A
#
# COMPACT_ATOMS: atom_id res chain seq x y z
N MET A 1 9.78 31.68 -18.87
CA MET A 1 8.79 31.39 -19.95
C MET A 1 7.52 30.92 -19.28
N MET A 2 6.36 31.59 -19.38
CA MET A 2 5.15 31.09 -18.77
C MET A 2 4.70 29.84 -19.54
N ILE A 3 4.88 28.66 -18.96
CA ILE A 3 4.29 27.43 -19.51
C ILE A 3 2.79 27.52 -19.21
N LYS A 4 1.97 27.69 -20.23
CA LYS A 4 0.53 27.67 -20.12
C LYS A 4 0.05 26.27 -20.53
N SER A 5 -0.55 25.53 -19.59
CA SER A 5 -1.20 24.25 -19.80
C SER A 5 -2.70 24.37 -19.59
N ASP A 6 -3.46 23.42 -20.10
CA ASP A 6 -4.88 23.32 -19.78
C ASP A 6 -5.05 22.63 -18.42
N VAL A 7 -4.27 21.56 -18.20
CA VAL A 7 -4.30 20.76 -16.98
C VAL A 7 -2.88 20.66 -16.39
N LEU A 8 -2.76 20.95 -15.11
CA LEU A 8 -1.55 20.77 -14.33
C LEU A 8 -1.76 19.66 -13.31
N VAL A 9 -0.97 18.60 -13.40
CA VAL A 9 -0.99 17.47 -12.46
C VAL A 9 0.18 17.57 -11.50
N VAL A 10 -0.06 17.45 -10.21
CA VAL A 10 0.99 17.51 -9.16
C VAL A 10 1.20 16.13 -8.56
N GLY A 11 2.35 15.53 -8.86
CA GLY A 11 2.78 14.21 -8.40
C GLY A 11 2.77 13.15 -9.52
N GLY A 12 3.93 12.53 -9.74
CA GLY A 12 4.20 11.53 -10.78
C GLY A 12 4.05 10.07 -10.30
N GLY A 13 3.07 9.79 -9.43
CA GLY A 13 2.67 8.44 -9.07
C GLY A 13 1.60 7.86 -10.00
N ASN A 14 1.11 6.65 -9.72
CA ASN A 14 0.07 5.97 -10.49
C ASN A 14 -1.19 6.85 -10.72
N ALA A 15 -1.65 7.55 -9.69
CA ALA A 15 -2.82 8.43 -9.77
C ALA A 15 -2.57 9.63 -10.69
N GLY A 16 -1.39 10.26 -10.58
CA GLY A 16 -1.03 11.42 -11.39
C GLY A 16 -0.89 11.06 -12.86
N PHE A 17 -0.23 9.96 -13.19
CA PHE A 17 -0.15 9.50 -14.57
C PHE A 17 -1.51 9.09 -15.13
N ALA A 18 -2.37 8.40 -14.34
CA ALA A 18 -3.72 8.09 -14.79
C ALA A 18 -4.53 9.37 -15.09
N ALA A 19 -4.42 10.40 -14.25
CA ALA A 19 -5.05 11.70 -14.48
C ALA A 19 -4.50 12.39 -15.72
N ALA A 20 -3.18 12.42 -15.89
CA ALA A 20 -2.54 13.03 -17.05
C ALA A 20 -2.92 12.35 -18.36
N LEU A 21 -2.94 11.01 -18.39
CA LEU A 21 -3.33 10.23 -19.56
C LEU A 21 -4.81 10.49 -19.93
N ALA A 22 -5.70 10.52 -18.94
CA ALA A 22 -7.12 10.78 -19.17
C ALA A 22 -7.39 12.20 -19.72
N ALA A 23 -6.68 13.21 -19.22
CA ALA A 23 -6.77 14.56 -19.73
C ALA A 23 -6.18 14.68 -21.16
N ALA A 24 -5.03 14.05 -21.41
CA ALA A 24 -4.40 14.03 -22.73
C ALA A 24 -5.26 13.30 -23.77
N GLU A 25 -5.94 12.21 -23.41
CA GLU A 25 -6.92 11.51 -24.28
C GLU A 25 -8.06 12.42 -24.72
N ARG A 26 -8.40 13.44 -23.92
CA ARG A 26 -9.39 14.48 -24.24
C ARG A 26 -8.82 15.64 -25.08
N GLY A 27 -7.56 15.54 -25.49
CA GLY A 27 -6.88 16.57 -26.28
C GLY A 27 -6.41 17.77 -25.46
N ARG A 28 -6.36 17.66 -24.12
CA ARG A 28 -5.87 18.74 -23.25
C ARG A 28 -4.35 18.78 -23.28
N LYS A 29 -3.78 19.99 -23.19
CA LYS A 29 -2.35 20.18 -22.97
C LYS A 29 -2.03 19.97 -21.49
N VAL A 30 -1.31 18.89 -21.18
CA VAL A 30 -1.04 18.46 -19.81
C VAL A 30 0.44 18.68 -19.44
N VAL A 31 0.67 19.27 -18.28
CA VAL A 31 1.96 19.32 -17.60
C VAL A 31 1.85 18.57 -16.29
N LEU A 32 2.79 17.65 -16.04
CA LEU A 32 2.90 16.90 -14.79
C LEU A 32 4.17 17.31 -14.06
N LEU A 33 4.03 17.75 -12.80
CA LEU A 33 5.16 18.07 -11.92
C LEU A 33 5.48 16.90 -11.02
N GLU A 34 6.74 16.49 -11.01
CA GLU A 34 7.27 15.49 -10.10
C GLU A 34 8.40 16.08 -9.24
N LYS A 35 8.24 16.00 -7.92
CA LYS A 35 9.17 16.53 -6.92
C LYS A 35 10.53 15.84 -6.96
N ALA A 36 10.52 14.54 -7.20
CA ALA A 36 11.74 13.74 -7.27
C ALA A 36 12.46 13.88 -8.62
N ARG A 37 13.75 13.61 -8.60
CA ARG A 37 14.51 13.40 -9.85
C ARG A 37 13.95 12.20 -10.59
N GLU A 38 14.05 12.17 -11.90
CA GLU A 38 13.52 11.11 -12.77
C GLU A 38 13.87 9.70 -12.27
N ALA A 39 15.15 9.46 -11.92
CA ALA A 39 15.63 8.15 -11.46
C ALA A 39 15.01 7.69 -10.10
N ALA A 40 14.43 8.61 -9.31
CA ALA A 40 13.82 8.33 -8.02
C ALA A 40 12.31 8.64 -8.02
N SER A 41 11.74 8.94 -9.18
CA SER A 41 10.33 9.32 -9.34
C SER A 41 9.38 8.13 -9.33
N GLY A 42 8.09 8.41 -9.19
CA GLY A 42 7.02 7.41 -9.20
C GLY A 42 6.30 7.28 -7.87
N GLY A 43 6.67 8.08 -6.88
CA GLY A 43 6.02 8.09 -5.56
C GLY A 43 5.96 6.71 -4.93
N ASN A 44 5.00 6.48 -4.05
CA ASN A 44 4.80 5.16 -3.43
C ASN A 44 4.46 4.06 -4.44
N SER A 45 3.93 4.42 -5.61
CA SER A 45 3.59 3.44 -6.65
C SER A 45 4.80 2.66 -7.15
N PHE A 46 5.98 3.31 -7.19
CA PHE A 46 7.24 2.65 -7.54
C PHE A 46 7.65 1.56 -6.53
N TYR A 47 7.35 1.76 -5.26
CA TYR A 47 7.78 0.88 -4.16
C TYR A 47 6.82 -0.30 -3.91
N THR A 48 5.73 -0.43 -4.68
CA THR A 48 4.76 -1.52 -4.51
C THR A 48 5.20 -2.81 -5.19
N ALA A 49 4.54 -3.93 -4.83
CA ALA A 49 4.59 -5.16 -5.63
C ALA A 49 3.78 -5.06 -6.93
N GLY A 50 3.09 -3.94 -7.17
CA GLY A 50 2.22 -3.74 -8.32
C GLY A 50 0.86 -4.41 -8.22
N ALA A 51 0.53 -5.04 -7.09
CA ALA A 51 -0.75 -5.73 -6.90
C ALA A 51 -1.92 -4.74 -6.92
N THR A 52 -2.90 -4.96 -7.78
CA THR A 52 -4.07 -4.11 -7.96
C THR A 52 -5.35 -4.94 -7.79
N ARG A 53 -6.23 -4.50 -6.89
CA ARG A 53 -7.51 -5.17 -6.61
C ARG A 53 -8.57 -4.64 -7.55
N ILE A 54 -9.25 -5.55 -8.24
CA ILE A 54 -10.37 -5.25 -9.15
C ILE A 54 -11.49 -6.27 -8.94
N SER A 55 -12.73 -5.89 -9.24
CA SER A 55 -13.82 -6.85 -9.41
C SER A 55 -13.73 -7.54 -10.77
N HIS A 56 -14.05 -8.84 -10.83
CA HIS A 56 -14.01 -9.65 -12.05
C HIS A 56 -14.81 -10.95 -11.91
N ASP A 57 -15.15 -11.55 -13.05
CA ASP A 57 -15.92 -12.80 -13.13
C ASP A 57 -15.06 -14.08 -13.16
N GLY A 58 -13.77 -13.97 -12.85
CA GLY A 58 -12.84 -15.10 -12.75
C GLY A 58 -11.80 -15.15 -13.87
N LEU A 59 -11.16 -16.33 -14.00
CA LEU A 59 -10.00 -16.51 -14.87
C LEU A 59 -10.26 -16.10 -16.33
N GLN A 60 -11.41 -16.50 -16.88
CA GLN A 60 -11.68 -16.29 -18.32
C GLN A 60 -11.73 -14.81 -18.67
N GLU A 61 -12.28 -13.97 -17.80
CA GLU A 61 -12.27 -12.53 -17.99
C GLU A 61 -10.86 -11.94 -17.84
N LEU A 62 -10.09 -12.41 -16.85
CA LEU A 62 -8.77 -11.86 -16.57
C LEU A 62 -7.77 -12.14 -17.69
N ILE A 63 -7.78 -13.33 -18.29
CA ILE A 63 -6.85 -13.68 -19.38
C ILE A 63 -7.06 -12.85 -20.66
N GLU A 64 -8.17 -12.15 -20.80
CA GLU A 64 -8.40 -11.26 -21.94
C GLU A 64 -7.47 -10.04 -21.95
N PHE A 65 -6.95 -9.62 -20.78
CA PHE A 65 -6.14 -8.41 -20.70
C PHE A 65 -4.82 -8.57 -19.95
N VAL A 66 -4.57 -9.70 -19.28
CA VAL A 66 -3.25 -9.99 -18.69
C VAL A 66 -2.31 -10.61 -19.72
N GLU A 67 -1.00 -10.47 -19.50
CA GLU A 67 0.01 -11.10 -20.34
C GLU A 67 -0.18 -12.63 -20.37
N PRO A 68 0.01 -13.28 -21.53
CA PRO A 68 -0.08 -14.72 -21.65
C PRO A 68 0.90 -15.45 -20.73
N ASP A 69 0.42 -16.53 -20.08
CA ASP A 69 1.23 -17.39 -19.21
C ASP A 69 0.74 -18.84 -19.33
N GLU A 70 1.66 -19.80 -19.51
CA GLU A 70 1.34 -21.22 -19.63
C GLU A 70 0.62 -21.78 -18.38
N ARG A 71 0.84 -21.16 -17.22
CA ARG A 71 0.20 -21.51 -15.95
C ARG A 71 -1.31 -21.24 -15.93
N HIS A 72 -1.83 -20.39 -16.84
CA HIS A 72 -3.26 -20.11 -16.91
C HIS A 72 -4.11 -21.37 -17.08
N ALA A 73 -3.64 -22.34 -17.87
CA ALA A 73 -4.35 -23.59 -18.14
C ALA A 73 -4.51 -24.49 -16.89
N ALA A 74 -3.64 -24.33 -15.90
CA ALA A 74 -3.66 -25.08 -14.64
C ALA A 74 -4.08 -24.20 -13.45
N SER A 75 -4.75 -23.05 -13.70
CA SER A 75 -5.12 -22.09 -12.67
C SER A 75 -6.62 -22.08 -12.41
N GLU A 76 -6.97 -22.02 -11.14
CA GLU A 76 -8.31 -21.73 -10.65
C GLU A 76 -8.30 -20.30 -10.04
N VAL A 77 -9.05 -19.39 -10.66
CA VAL A 77 -9.25 -18.02 -10.19
C VAL A 77 -10.76 -17.81 -10.05
N PRO A 78 -11.29 -17.89 -8.83
CA PRO A 78 -12.71 -17.65 -8.60
C PRO A 78 -13.08 -16.22 -8.95
N ALA A 79 -14.36 -15.99 -9.26
CA ALA A 79 -14.88 -14.64 -9.40
C ALA A 79 -14.64 -13.85 -8.10
N TYR A 80 -14.40 -12.56 -8.26
CA TYR A 80 -14.37 -11.60 -7.17
C TYR A 80 -15.31 -10.45 -7.53
N THR A 81 -16.53 -10.59 -7.11
CA THR A 81 -17.64 -9.72 -7.51
C THR A 81 -17.54 -8.33 -6.90
N ALA A 82 -18.23 -7.36 -7.50
CA ALA A 82 -18.37 -6.03 -6.93
C ALA A 82 -18.95 -6.05 -5.50
N ALA A 83 -19.89 -6.95 -5.24
CA ALA A 83 -20.49 -7.12 -3.91
C ALA A 83 -19.47 -7.62 -2.86
N GLU A 84 -18.61 -8.56 -3.22
CA GLU A 84 -17.53 -9.05 -2.35
C GLU A 84 -16.50 -7.96 -2.09
N TYR A 85 -16.13 -7.19 -3.11
CA TYR A 85 -15.17 -6.10 -2.94
C TYR A 85 -15.72 -4.99 -2.02
N LEU A 86 -17.00 -4.60 -2.19
CA LEU A 86 -17.66 -3.66 -1.28
C LEU A 86 -17.73 -4.19 0.16
N ALA A 87 -18.06 -5.48 0.32
CA ALA A 87 -18.07 -6.14 1.63
C ALA A 87 -16.67 -6.14 2.29
N ASP A 88 -15.62 -6.40 1.53
CA ASP A 88 -14.25 -6.36 2.02
C ASP A 88 -13.84 -4.94 2.45
N LEU A 89 -14.15 -3.91 1.65
CA LEU A 89 -13.91 -2.50 2.02
C LEU A 89 -14.62 -2.15 3.34
N SER A 90 -15.90 -2.47 3.46
CA SER A 90 -16.68 -2.21 4.66
C SER A 90 -16.16 -2.99 5.87
N LYS A 91 -15.84 -4.27 5.69
CA LYS A 91 -15.31 -5.15 6.76
C LYS A 91 -14.03 -4.59 7.37
N VAL A 92 -13.04 -4.25 6.53
CA VAL A 92 -11.71 -3.85 7.05
C VAL A 92 -11.66 -2.41 7.54
N SER A 93 -12.56 -1.54 7.07
CA SER A 93 -12.72 -0.16 7.55
C SER A 93 -13.78 -0.03 8.65
N GLU A 94 -14.39 -1.17 9.07
CA GLU A 94 -15.47 -1.20 10.08
C GLU A 94 -16.64 -0.27 9.71
N GLY A 95 -16.97 -0.22 8.40
CA GLY A 95 -18.05 0.61 7.86
C GLY A 95 -17.75 2.12 7.82
N ARG A 96 -16.50 2.54 8.05
CA ARG A 96 -16.11 3.96 8.06
C ARG A 96 -15.64 4.49 6.70
N ASN A 97 -15.66 3.66 5.67
CA ASN A 97 -15.38 4.06 4.28
C ASN A 97 -16.57 4.84 3.72
N ASP A 98 -16.31 5.82 2.87
CA ASP A 98 -17.33 6.53 2.12
C ASP A 98 -18.01 5.58 1.13
N PRO A 99 -19.35 5.41 1.18
CA PRO A 99 -20.06 4.43 0.36
C PRO A 99 -20.11 4.83 -1.13
N GLU A 100 -20.17 6.13 -1.46
CA GLU A 100 -20.24 6.60 -2.85
C GLU A 100 -18.89 6.46 -3.52
N LEU A 101 -17.81 6.88 -2.85
CA LEU A 101 -16.44 6.69 -3.34
C LEU A 101 -16.11 5.19 -3.48
N SER A 102 -16.53 4.37 -2.52
CA SER A 102 -16.33 2.92 -2.55
C SER A 102 -17.05 2.26 -3.73
N ALA A 103 -18.30 2.67 -4.00
CA ALA A 103 -19.07 2.16 -5.15
C ALA A 103 -18.37 2.51 -6.47
N VAL A 104 -17.89 3.76 -6.61
CA VAL A 104 -17.12 4.18 -7.79
C VAL A 104 -15.84 3.37 -7.94
N LEU A 105 -15.06 3.26 -6.87
CA LEU A 105 -13.82 2.47 -6.89
C LEU A 105 -14.08 1.05 -7.40
N VAL A 106 -15.06 0.37 -6.83
CA VAL A 106 -15.34 -1.03 -7.14
C VAL A 106 -15.82 -1.21 -8.57
N ASN A 107 -16.82 -0.42 -8.97
CA ASN A 107 -17.45 -0.56 -10.30
C ASN A 107 -16.53 -0.14 -11.45
N GLU A 108 -15.61 0.80 -11.20
CA GLU A 108 -14.70 1.29 -12.23
C GLU A 108 -13.30 0.65 -12.17
N SER A 109 -13.03 -0.21 -11.20
CA SER A 109 -11.70 -0.83 -11.04
C SER A 109 -11.27 -1.63 -12.27
N ASN A 110 -12.08 -2.55 -12.73
CA ASN A 110 -11.80 -3.40 -13.90
C ASN A 110 -11.80 -2.57 -15.22
N PRO A 111 -12.84 -1.76 -15.53
CA PRO A 111 -12.81 -0.91 -16.71
C PRO A 111 -11.60 0.03 -16.78
N THR A 112 -11.12 0.51 -15.63
CA THR A 112 -9.94 1.38 -15.59
C THR A 112 -8.65 0.62 -15.88
N LEU A 113 -8.48 -0.61 -15.36
CA LEU A 113 -7.31 -1.41 -15.68
C LEU A 113 -7.27 -1.81 -17.16
N ARG A 114 -8.42 -2.15 -17.76
CA ARG A 114 -8.51 -2.42 -19.19
C ARG A 114 -8.18 -1.17 -20.02
N TRP A 115 -8.62 0.00 -19.59
CA TRP A 115 -8.25 1.27 -20.22
C TRP A 115 -6.74 1.52 -20.14
N LEU A 116 -6.12 1.33 -18.98
CA LEU A 116 -4.67 1.44 -18.81
C LEU A 116 -3.90 0.40 -19.65
N GLN A 117 -4.41 -0.81 -19.76
CA GLN A 117 -3.86 -1.83 -20.65
C GLN A 117 -3.90 -1.36 -22.11
N GLY A 118 -5.01 -0.75 -22.55
CA GLY A 118 -5.11 -0.11 -23.86
C GLY A 118 -4.11 1.05 -24.05
N MET A 119 -3.72 1.72 -22.98
CA MET A 119 -2.63 2.71 -22.96
C MET A 119 -1.23 2.07 -22.91
N GLY A 120 -1.13 0.74 -22.91
CA GLY A 120 0.11 -0.02 -22.99
C GLY A 120 0.70 -0.47 -21.64
N LEU A 121 -0.03 -0.34 -20.54
CA LEU A 121 0.38 -0.92 -19.27
C LEU A 121 0.18 -2.44 -19.31
N LYS A 122 1.09 -3.19 -18.69
CA LYS A 122 1.12 -4.64 -18.72
C LYS A 122 0.74 -5.24 -17.37
N TYR A 123 -0.21 -6.18 -17.42
CA TYR A 123 -0.71 -6.87 -16.24
C TYR A 123 -0.46 -8.38 -16.31
N ARG A 124 -0.37 -9.03 -15.16
CA ARG A 124 -0.21 -10.48 -15.03
C ARG A 124 -1.01 -11.01 -13.84
N LEU A 125 -1.26 -12.31 -13.79
CA LEU A 125 -1.67 -12.97 -12.57
C LEU A 125 -0.49 -13.10 -11.60
N MET A 126 -0.73 -12.87 -10.31
CA MET A 126 0.31 -12.80 -9.28
C MET A 126 0.60 -14.17 -8.66
N TYR A 127 1.11 -15.11 -9.45
CA TYR A 127 1.39 -16.47 -9.02
C TYR A 127 2.23 -16.57 -7.76
N GLU A 128 3.31 -15.82 -7.68
CA GLU A 128 4.30 -15.92 -6.61
C GLU A 128 3.81 -15.36 -5.27
N ARG A 129 2.77 -14.51 -5.32
CA ARG A 129 2.26 -13.81 -4.12
C ARG A 129 0.85 -14.20 -3.72
N GLN A 130 0.00 -14.60 -4.67
CA GLN A 130 -1.45 -14.74 -4.46
C GLN A 130 -2.00 -16.09 -4.92
N ALA A 131 -1.16 -16.97 -5.44
CA ALA A 131 -1.54 -18.34 -5.79
C ALA A 131 -0.90 -19.34 -4.83
N TYR A 132 -1.64 -20.42 -4.56
CA TYR A 132 -1.14 -21.59 -3.87
C TYR A 132 -1.06 -22.75 -4.85
N ARG A 133 0.00 -23.55 -4.72
CA ARG A 133 0.08 -24.79 -5.46
C ARG A 133 -0.85 -25.82 -4.85
N THR A 134 -1.73 -26.38 -5.67
CA THR A 134 -2.58 -27.50 -5.31
C THR A 134 -1.77 -28.82 -5.34
N GLN A 135 -2.29 -29.86 -4.71
CA GLN A 135 -1.58 -31.18 -4.63
C GLN A 135 -1.36 -31.83 -6.00
N ASP A 136 -2.24 -31.55 -6.96
CA ASP A 136 -2.14 -31.97 -8.35
C ASP A 136 -1.25 -31.09 -9.23
N GLY A 137 -0.60 -30.07 -8.65
CA GLY A 137 0.35 -29.20 -9.32
C GLY A 137 -0.26 -27.96 -9.98
N GLY A 138 -1.56 -27.73 -9.84
CA GLY A 138 -2.27 -26.53 -10.29
C GLY A 138 -2.02 -25.33 -9.39
N TYR A 139 -2.75 -24.27 -9.66
CA TYR A 139 -2.69 -23.01 -8.92
C TYR A 139 -4.09 -22.55 -8.50
N LEU A 140 -4.29 -22.32 -7.21
CA LEU A 140 -5.51 -21.74 -6.66
C LEU A 140 -5.26 -20.31 -6.20
N PHE A 141 -5.99 -19.38 -6.78
CA PHE A 141 -6.02 -17.98 -6.31
C PHE A 141 -7.17 -17.76 -5.33
N TRP A 142 -6.99 -16.82 -4.39
CA TRP A 142 -7.99 -16.51 -3.38
C TRP A 142 -7.91 -15.05 -2.93
N GLY A 143 -8.98 -14.56 -2.28
CA GLY A 143 -8.96 -13.27 -1.57
C GLY A 143 -8.97 -12.02 -2.45
N GLY A 144 -9.34 -12.13 -3.72
CA GLY A 144 -9.64 -10.98 -4.60
C GLY A 144 -8.45 -10.15 -5.08
N LEU A 145 -7.22 -10.50 -4.69
CA LEU A 145 -6.01 -9.77 -5.12
C LEU A 145 -5.22 -10.61 -6.13
N HIS A 146 -5.74 -10.76 -7.33
CA HIS A 146 -5.24 -11.71 -8.32
C HIS A 146 -4.31 -11.09 -9.36
N VAL A 147 -4.49 -9.80 -9.65
CA VAL A 147 -3.82 -9.08 -10.74
C VAL A 147 -2.72 -8.16 -10.21
N GLY A 148 -1.67 -8.00 -10.96
CA GLY A 148 -0.61 -7.02 -10.71
C GLY A 148 0.15 -6.66 -11.97
N ASN A 149 0.92 -5.58 -11.89
CA ASN A 149 1.73 -5.11 -13.00
C ASN A 149 2.93 -6.04 -13.25
N VAL A 150 3.26 -6.25 -14.50
CA VAL A 150 4.52 -6.89 -14.91
C VAL A 150 5.68 -6.02 -14.39
N GLY A 151 6.65 -6.63 -13.69
CA GLY A 151 7.74 -5.90 -13.06
C GLY A 151 7.36 -5.13 -11.78
N GLY A 152 6.15 -5.36 -11.23
CA GLY A 152 5.69 -4.69 -10.01
C GLY A 152 5.57 -3.17 -10.14
N GLY A 153 5.85 -2.43 -9.08
CA GLY A 153 5.79 -0.96 -9.08
C GLY A 153 6.77 -0.32 -10.06
N LYS A 154 7.95 -0.91 -10.25
CA LYS A 154 8.93 -0.43 -11.25
C LYS A 154 8.38 -0.53 -12.66
N GLY A 155 7.78 -1.69 -13.02
CA GLY A 155 7.13 -1.90 -14.31
C GLY A 155 5.93 -0.97 -14.51
N LEU A 156 5.08 -0.84 -13.51
CA LEU A 156 3.96 0.11 -13.50
C LEU A 156 4.41 1.52 -13.87
N MET A 157 5.46 2.02 -13.22
CA MET A 157 5.94 3.38 -13.47
C MET A 157 6.66 3.53 -14.81
N ALA A 158 7.35 2.50 -15.28
CA ALA A 158 7.95 2.49 -16.62
C ALA A 158 6.87 2.54 -17.72
N ASP A 159 5.83 1.74 -17.60
CA ASP A 159 4.71 1.71 -18.55
C ASP A 159 3.96 3.05 -18.56
N HIS A 160 3.72 3.66 -17.39
CA HIS A 160 3.11 4.99 -17.29
C HIS A 160 3.92 6.08 -18.00
N ARG A 161 5.23 6.11 -17.79
CA ARG A 161 6.10 7.09 -18.46
C ARG A 161 6.07 6.92 -19.98
N ALA A 162 6.15 5.68 -20.46
CA ALA A 162 6.07 5.38 -21.88
C ALA A 162 4.70 5.78 -22.48
N ALA A 163 3.60 5.57 -21.74
CA ALA A 163 2.29 6.01 -22.16
C ALA A 163 2.18 7.55 -22.20
N ALA A 164 2.68 8.23 -21.17
CA ALA A 164 2.69 9.69 -21.09
C ALA A 164 3.49 10.34 -22.22
N GLU A 165 4.66 9.79 -22.57
CA GLU A 165 5.47 10.23 -23.71
C GLU A 165 4.70 10.09 -25.03
N ARG A 166 4.07 8.94 -25.29
CA ARG A 166 3.26 8.72 -26.50
C ARG A 166 2.06 9.67 -26.60
N MET A 167 1.48 10.06 -25.46
CA MET A 167 0.32 10.96 -25.40
C MET A 167 0.71 12.44 -25.37
N GLY A 168 2.02 12.77 -25.40
CA GLY A 168 2.51 14.14 -25.39
C GLY A 168 2.35 14.87 -24.06
N VAL A 169 2.27 14.13 -22.95
CA VAL A 169 2.30 14.70 -21.60
C VAL A 169 3.70 15.22 -21.29
N GLU A 170 3.82 16.51 -20.95
CA GLU A 170 5.06 17.10 -20.49
C GLU A 170 5.30 16.77 -19.01
N VAL A 171 6.35 16.03 -18.69
CA VAL A 171 6.73 15.69 -17.31
C VAL A 171 7.94 16.51 -16.88
N ILE A 172 7.80 17.29 -15.81
CA ILE A 172 8.86 18.11 -15.24
C ILE A 172 9.30 17.48 -13.92
N TYR A 173 10.49 16.89 -13.90
CA TYR A 173 11.13 16.30 -12.73
C TYR A 173 11.93 17.33 -11.93
N ASP A 174 12.32 16.97 -10.69
CA ASP A 174 13.03 17.85 -9.75
C ASP A 174 12.31 19.19 -9.55
N CYS A 175 10.98 19.14 -9.53
CA CYS A 175 10.10 20.29 -9.49
C CYS A 175 8.98 20.09 -8.46
N ALA A 176 9.18 20.62 -7.26
CA ALA A 176 8.24 20.52 -6.17
C ALA A 176 7.18 21.63 -6.26
N ALA A 177 5.89 21.27 -6.31
CA ALA A 177 4.82 22.21 -6.05
C ALA A 177 4.85 22.61 -4.56
N THR A 178 4.78 23.90 -4.27
CA THR A 178 4.93 24.47 -2.92
C THR A 178 3.70 25.24 -2.44
N GLY A 179 2.68 25.42 -3.29
CA GLY A 179 1.45 26.10 -2.94
C GLY A 179 0.52 26.28 -4.13
N LEU A 180 -0.73 26.63 -3.87
CA LEU A 180 -1.72 26.92 -4.89
C LEU A 180 -1.72 28.40 -5.26
N VAL A 181 -2.07 28.69 -6.51
CA VAL A 181 -2.34 30.04 -7.01
C VAL A 181 -3.83 30.17 -7.18
N LYS A 182 -4.44 31.21 -6.55
CA LYS A 182 -5.87 31.52 -6.66
C LYS A 182 -6.07 32.91 -7.24
N GLU A 183 -7.08 33.04 -8.11
CA GLU A 183 -7.59 34.31 -8.63
C GLU A 183 -9.13 34.24 -8.61
N ASP A 184 -9.76 35.28 -8.12
CA ASP A 184 -11.24 35.40 -8.04
C ASP A 184 -11.94 34.17 -7.42
N GLY A 185 -11.32 33.58 -6.39
CA GLY A 185 -11.83 32.40 -5.70
C GLY A 185 -11.49 31.05 -6.36
N ARG A 186 -11.03 31.05 -7.60
CA ARG A 186 -10.67 29.86 -8.38
C ARG A 186 -9.19 29.53 -8.24
N VAL A 187 -8.86 28.22 -8.14
CA VAL A 187 -7.48 27.74 -8.30
C VAL A 187 -7.13 27.75 -9.79
N CYS A 188 -6.03 28.44 -10.13
CA CYS A 188 -5.59 28.66 -11.50
C CYS A 188 -4.11 28.34 -11.72
N GLY A 189 -3.47 27.58 -10.83
CA GLY A 189 -2.08 27.19 -10.96
C GLY A 189 -1.44 26.77 -9.63
N VAL A 190 -0.13 26.57 -9.68
CA VAL A 190 0.70 26.26 -8.51
C VAL A 190 1.95 27.12 -8.48
N ARG A 191 2.45 27.40 -7.29
CA ARG A 191 3.83 27.82 -7.06
C ARG A 191 4.71 26.58 -7.03
N TYR A 192 5.90 26.69 -7.60
CA TYR A 192 6.86 25.60 -7.63
C TYR A 192 8.25 26.05 -7.25
N ARG A 193 9.06 25.09 -6.85
CA ARG A 193 10.49 25.21 -6.63
C ARG A 193 11.21 24.03 -7.28
N SER A 194 12.22 24.35 -8.08
CA SER A 194 13.18 23.39 -8.63
C SER A 194 14.57 23.62 -8.04
N SER A 195 15.55 22.83 -8.47
CA SER A 195 16.95 23.04 -8.12
C SER A 195 17.53 24.37 -8.65
N SER A 196 16.92 24.95 -9.69
CA SER A 196 17.44 26.13 -10.41
C SER A 196 16.59 27.38 -10.25
N GLU A 197 15.28 27.26 -9.98
CA GLU A 197 14.37 28.38 -9.97
C GLU A 197 13.12 28.14 -9.10
N GLU A 198 12.48 29.24 -8.74
CA GLU A 198 11.14 29.25 -8.17
C GLU A 198 10.21 30.07 -9.07
N GLY A 199 8.93 29.68 -9.16
CA GLY A 199 7.99 30.38 -10.03
C GLY A 199 6.56 29.93 -9.86
N GLU A 200 5.74 30.34 -10.82
CA GLU A 200 4.34 29.93 -10.94
C GLU A 200 4.07 29.29 -12.28
N LEU A 201 3.30 28.21 -12.27
CA LEU A 201 2.71 27.58 -13.44
C LEU A 201 1.20 27.78 -13.41
N ARG A 202 0.65 28.21 -14.53
CA ARG A 202 -0.78 28.51 -14.69
C ARG A 202 -1.47 27.45 -15.52
N ALA A 203 -2.69 27.07 -15.09
CA ALA A 203 -3.54 26.13 -15.79
C ALA A 203 -5.02 26.43 -15.54
N GLU A 204 -5.90 25.90 -16.38
CA GLU A 204 -7.34 25.97 -16.18
C GLU A 204 -7.78 25.05 -15.03
N SER A 205 -7.09 23.92 -14.86
CA SER A 205 -7.35 22.94 -13.80
C SER A 205 -6.06 22.44 -13.17
N VAL A 206 -6.09 22.20 -11.85
CA VAL A 206 -5.01 21.62 -11.06
C VAL A 206 -5.50 20.32 -10.43
N ILE A 207 -4.78 19.21 -10.67
CA ILE A 207 -5.09 17.91 -10.09
C ILE A 207 -3.99 17.54 -9.09
N LEU A 208 -4.34 17.42 -7.81
CA LEU A 208 -3.43 16.98 -6.75
C LEU A 208 -3.38 15.45 -6.71
N ALA A 209 -2.25 14.89 -7.08
CA ALA A 209 -1.89 13.48 -6.98
C ALA A 209 -0.61 13.30 -6.16
N SER A 210 -0.38 14.21 -5.22
CA SER A 210 0.88 14.44 -4.49
C SER A 210 1.14 13.45 -3.36
N GLY A 211 0.33 12.39 -3.22
CA GLY A 211 0.42 11.44 -2.11
C GLY A 211 -0.12 12.04 -0.80
N GLY A 212 0.22 11.41 0.30
CA GLY A 212 -0.20 11.79 1.64
C GLY A 212 0.88 12.54 2.43
N PHE A 213 0.94 12.26 3.74
CA PHE A 213 1.89 12.90 4.66
C PHE A 213 2.73 11.89 5.47
N GLU A 214 2.79 10.65 5.07
CA GLU A 214 3.48 9.58 5.80
C GLU A 214 5.00 9.78 5.91
N ALA A 215 5.60 10.59 5.04
CA ALA A 215 7.02 10.92 5.13
C ALA A 215 7.32 12.14 6.03
N SER A 216 6.29 12.82 6.57
CA SER A 216 6.44 13.92 7.52
C SER A 216 6.33 13.43 8.97
N PRO A 217 7.43 13.35 9.75
CA PRO A 217 7.37 12.97 11.17
C PRO A 217 6.48 13.89 11.99
N GLU A 218 6.45 15.17 11.67
CA GLU A 218 5.61 16.17 12.36
C GLU A 218 4.12 15.90 12.13
N LEU A 219 3.70 15.70 10.87
CA LEU A 219 2.30 15.45 10.55
C LEU A 219 1.85 14.08 11.06
N ARG A 220 2.72 13.07 11.03
CA ARG A 220 2.43 11.77 11.66
C ARG A 220 2.17 11.94 13.15
N ARG A 221 3.04 12.61 13.88
CA ARG A 221 2.83 12.88 15.32
C ARG A 221 1.55 13.65 15.56
N ARG A 222 1.28 14.70 14.76
CA ARG A 222 0.12 15.57 14.90
C ARG A 222 -1.21 14.86 14.67
N HIS A 223 -1.27 13.99 13.66
CA HIS A 223 -2.52 13.38 13.20
C HIS A 223 -2.70 11.92 13.61
N LEU A 224 -1.64 11.12 13.57
CA LEU A 224 -1.70 9.70 13.95
C LEU A 224 -1.45 9.48 15.44
N GLY A 225 -0.81 10.45 16.12
CA GLY A 225 -0.54 10.41 17.57
C GLY A 225 0.94 10.30 17.93
N GLU A 226 1.19 10.37 19.24
CA GLU A 226 2.55 10.28 19.77
C GLU A 226 3.17 8.91 19.49
N GLY A 227 4.47 8.90 19.17
CA GLY A 227 5.22 7.70 18.77
C GLY A 227 5.29 7.49 17.26
N TRP A 228 4.32 7.98 16.47
CA TRP A 228 4.31 7.79 15.02
C TRP A 228 5.44 8.50 14.27
N GLN A 229 6.06 9.52 14.85
CA GLN A 229 7.27 10.14 14.32
C GLN A 229 8.44 9.14 14.17
N ASN A 230 8.42 8.04 14.94
CA ASN A 230 9.45 7.00 14.92
C ASN A 230 9.22 5.91 13.87
N ALA A 231 8.05 5.88 13.21
CA ALA A 231 7.79 4.89 12.16
C ALA A 231 8.73 5.11 10.96
N LYS A 232 9.27 4.02 10.41
CA LYS A 232 10.05 4.05 9.18
C LYS A 232 9.14 4.26 7.98
N VAL A 233 9.61 4.99 6.96
CA VAL A 233 8.84 5.18 5.73
C VAL A 233 9.06 3.98 4.80
N ARG A 234 7.98 3.26 4.52
CA ARG A 234 7.94 2.23 3.48
C ARG A 234 7.43 2.85 2.18
N GLY A 235 8.30 3.53 1.45
CA GLY A 235 7.90 4.25 0.24
C GLY A 235 8.83 5.40 -0.09
N THR A 236 8.29 6.40 -0.77
CA THR A 236 9.02 7.60 -1.12
C THR A 236 9.21 8.55 0.08
N PRO A 237 10.35 9.20 0.22
CA PRO A 237 10.52 10.29 1.18
C PRO A 237 9.79 11.58 0.76
N GLY A 238 9.17 11.59 -0.43
CA GLY A 238 8.56 12.78 -1.02
C GLY A 238 7.14 13.11 -0.51
N ASN A 239 6.43 12.17 0.11
CA ASN A 239 5.04 12.36 0.56
C ASN A 239 5.00 13.06 1.93
N THR A 240 5.24 14.35 1.94
CA THR A 240 5.39 15.20 3.13
C THR A 240 4.19 16.11 3.40
N GLY A 241 3.11 16.01 2.58
CA GLY A 241 1.81 16.62 2.86
C GLY A 241 1.64 18.07 2.42
N GLU A 242 2.65 18.71 1.80
CA GLU A 242 2.64 20.15 1.51
C GLU A 242 1.42 20.57 0.68
N MET A 243 1.07 19.79 -0.36
CA MET A 243 -0.03 20.18 -1.24
C MET A 243 -1.41 19.90 -0.65
N ILE A 244 -1.52 18.91 0.25
CA ILE A 244 -2.74 18.74 1.05
C ILE A 244 -2.94 19.95 1.98
N LEU A 245 -1.89 20.37 2.70
CA LEU A 245 -1.96 21.55 3.56
C LEU A 245 -2.28 22.81 2.75
N ALA A 246 -1.63 23.02 1.60
CA ALA A 246 -1.91 24.15 0.72
C ALA A 246 -3.38 24.16 0.23
N ALA A 247 -3.99 23.01 -0.01
CA ALA A 247 -5.39 22.92 -0.36
C ALA A 247 -6.31 23.28 0.83
N LEU A 248 -6.00 22.81 2.03
CA LEU A 248 -6.73 23.18 3.25
C LEU A 248 -6.65 24.68 3.52
N ASP A 249 -5.47 25.28 3.37
CA ASP A 249 -5.27 26.73 3.49
C ASP A 249 -6.04 27.51 2.40
N ALA A 250 -6.28 26.90 1.25
CA ALA A 250 -7.09 27.46 0.17
C ALA A 250 -8.60 27.32 0.39
N GLY A 251 -9.05 26.63 1.46
CA GLY A 251 -10.46 26.44 1.83
C GLY A 251 -11.02 25.06 1.55
N ALA A 252 -10.18 24.08 1.20
CA ALA A 252 -10.62 22.71 1.06
C ALA A 252 -11.00 22.08 2.41
N ALA A 253 -11.99 21.18 2.41
CA ALA A 253 -12.35 20.39 3.57
C ALA A 253 -11.46 19.15 3.72
N ARG A 254 -11.31 18.67 4.96
CA ARG A 254 -10.70 17.38 5.27
C ARG A 254 -11.61 16.23 4.89
N GLY A 255 -11.05 15.21 4.24
CA GLY A 255 -11.71 13.95 3.94
C GLY A 255 -11.06 12.77 4.64
N GLY A 256 -11.86 11.76 4.95
CA GLY A 256 -11.39 10.49 5.50
C GLY A 256 -10.83 10.54 6.91
N ASP A 257 -10.12 9.48 7.26
CA ASP A 257 -9.61 9.24 8.61
C ASP A 257 -8.16 9.71 8.75
N TRP A 258 -7.98 10.89 9.31
CA TRP A 258 -6.66 11.49 9.54
C TRP A 258 -5.87 10.84 10.68
N SER A 259 -6.51 9.98 11.48
CA SER A 259 -5.90 9.35 12.66
C SER A 259 -5.35 7.96 12.38
N THR A 260 -5.52 7.43 11.16
CA THR A 260 -5.08 6.08 10.81
C THR A 260 -4.35 6.03 9.47
N CYS A 261 -3.61 4.95 9.26
CA CYS A 261 -2.74 4.76 8.10
C CYS A 261 -2.52 3.28 7.80
N HIS A 262 -2.00 3.00 6.63
CA HIS A 262 -1.44 1.70 6.27
C HIS A 262 -0.05 1.55 6.86
N SER A 263 0.14 0.57 7.75
CA SER A 263 1.44 0.28 8.36
C SER A 263 1.68 -1.22 8.49
N VAL A 264 2.89 -1.66 8.16
CA VAL A 264 3.28 -3.07 8.08
C VAL A 264 4.41 -3.40 9.06
N ALA A 265 4.60 -4.70 9.30
CA ALA A 265 5.84 -5.20 9.88
C ALA A 265 6.97 -5.00 8.87
N TRP A 266 7.94 -4.17 9.20
CA TRP A 266 9.07 -3.76 8.36
C TRP A 266 10.38 -4.16 9.03
N ASP A 267 11.42 -4.50 8.28
CA ASP A 267 12.73 -4.86 8.83
C ASP A 267 13.27 -3.76 9.76
N ALA A 268 13.47 -4.10 11.05
CA ALA A 268 13.84 -3.13 12.06
C ALA A 268 15.30 -2.65 11.96
N TRP A 269 16.20 -3.53 11.53
CA TRP A 269 17.64 -3.25 11.52
C TRP A 269 18.17 -2.77 10.17
N HIS A 270 17.34 -2.80 9.14
CA HIS A 270 17.71 -2.18 7.86
C HIS A 270 17.86 -0.65 8.06
N PRO A 271 18.91 -0.01 7.52
CA PRO A 271 19.13 1.43 7.67
C PRO A 271 17.94 2.26 7.17
N GLU A 272 17.64 3.35 7.90
CA GLU A 272 16.47 4.21 7.62
C GLU A 272 16.60 5.04 6.34
N ASN A 273 17.82 5.39 5.97
CA ASN A 273 18.09 6.45 4.99
C ASN A 273 18.03 6.00 3.54
N GLU A 274 17.76 4.74 3.30
CA GLU A 274 17.67 4.23 1.96
C GLU A 274 16.22 3.82 1.70
N SER A 275 15.45 4.78 1.15
CA SER A 275 14.40 4.41 0.21
C SER A 275 15.07 3.51 -0.82
N ASN A 276 15.14 2.24 -0.52
CA ASN A 276 15.98 1.34 -1.30
C ASN A 276 15.27 1.08 -2.62
N LEU A 277 15.60 1.90 -3.63
CA LEU A 277 15.08 1.77 -4.99
C LEU A 277 15.31 0.35 -5.56
N ALA A 278 16.31 -0.37 -5.05
CA ALA A 278 16.56 -1.75 -5.45
C ALA A 278 15.58 -2.73 -4.77
N LEU A 279 15.41 -2.64 -3.46
CA LEU A 279 14.61 -3.57 -2.66
C LEU A 279 13.11 -3.26 -2.67
N THR A 280 12.72 -2.01 -2.84
CA THR A 280 11.32 -1.55 -2.83
C THR A 280 10.55 -2.05 -1.59
N ASN A 281 9.48 -2.86 -1.77
CA ASN A 281 8.66 -3.38 -0.68
C ASN A 281 9.20 -4.68 -0.05
N GLN A 282 10.34 -5.17 -0.46
CA GLN A 282 10.89 -6.48 -0.05
C GLN A 282 11.34 -6.54 1.42
N LEU A 283 11.48 -5.39 2.08
CA LEU A 283 11.75 -5.33 3.53
C LEU A 283 10.50 -5.58 4.40
N THR A 284 9.33 -5.78 3.79
CA THR A 284 8.11 -6.21 4.49
C THR A 284 8.27 -7.64 5.02
N ARG A 285 7.84 -7.88 6.26
CA ARG A 285 7.88 -9.20 6.91
C ARG A 285 6.46 -9.72 7.09
N GLY A 286 5.90 -10.35 6.05
CA GLY A 286 4.52 -10.78 6.00
C GLY A 286 4.26 -12.23 6.43
N GLY A 287 5.28 -12.96 6.89
CA GLY A 287 5.20 -14.37 7.26
C GLY A 287 4.65 -14.67 8.66
N TYR A 288 4.26 -13.66 9.42
CA TYR A 288 3.78 -13.81 10.80
C TYR A 288 2.68 -14.87 11.02
N PRO A 289 1.78 -15.19 10.07
CA PRO A 289 0.82 -16.27 10.29
C PRO A 289 1.45 -17.64 10.52
N LEU A 290 2.68 -17.86 10.03
CA LEU A 290 3.41 -19.13 10.12
C LEU A 290 4.25 -19.28 11.40
N GLY A 291 4.33 -18.24 12.23
CA GLY A 291 5.06 -18.20 13.49
C GLY A 291 4.31 -17.47 14.58
N ILE A 292 5.04 -16.85 15.51
CA ILE A 292 4.51 -15.93 16.52
C ILE A 292 5.26 -14.60 16.45
N VAL A 293 4.65 -13.53 16.99
CA VAL A 293 5.27 -12.21 17.10
C VAL A 293 5.39 -11.83 18.57
N VAL A 294 6.62 -11.58 19.02
CA VAL A 294 6.91 -11.22 20.42
C VAL A 294 7.61 -9.87 20.50
N ASN A 295 7.41 -9.15 21.60
CA ASN A 295 8.16 -7.95 21.93
C ASN A 295 9.51 -8.29 22.61
N SER A 296 10.27 -7.29 23.05
CA SER A 296 11.55 -7.47 23.77
C SER A 296 11.41 -8.23 25.11
N ASP A 297 10.23 -8.21 25.75
CA ASP A 297 9.96 -8.98 26.95
C ASP A 297 9.63 -10.46 26.64
N GLY A 298 9.67 -10.88 25.39
CA GLY A 298 9.32 -12.20 24.91
C GLY A 298 7.80 -12.48 24.87
N LYS A 299 6.94 -11.46 24.98
CA LYS A 299 5.49 -11.60 25.08
C LYS A 299 4.80 -11.35 23.74
N ARG A 300 3.83 -12.21 23.38
CA ARG A 300 2.95 -12.01 22.25
C ARG A 300 1.96 -10.87 22.55
N PHE A 301 1.56 -10.13 21.52
CA PHE A 301 0.66 -8.97 21.63
C PHE A 301 -0.36 -8.86 20.50
N VAL A 302 -0.29 -9.74 19.49
CA VAL A 302 -1.23 -9.77 18.36
C VAL A 302 -1.74 -11.19 18.13
N ASP A 303 -2.90 -11.31 17.48
CA ASP A 303 -3.39 -12.57 16.90
C ASP A 303 -2.83 -12.70 15.48
N GLU A 304 -1.76 -13.45 15.30
CA GLU A 304 -1.10 -13.65 14.01
C GLU A 304 -1.96 -14.46 13.02
N GLY A 305 -2.98 -15.14 13.54
CA GLY A 305 -3.93 -15.97 12.78
C GLY A 305 -5.34 -15.37 12.66
N ALA A 306 -5.55 -14.10 12.97
CA ALA A 306 -6.87 -13.46 12.99
C ALA A 306 -7.61 -13.55 11.65
N ASP A 307 -6.92 -13.36 10.55
CA ASP A 307 -7.46 -13.47 9.19
C ASP A 307 -6.32 -13.69 8.18
N TYR A 308 -6.68 -13.89 6.92
CA TYR A 308 -5.71 -13.90 5.82
C TYR A 308 -4.87 -12.63 5.80
N ARG A 309 -3.61 -12.78 5.42
CA ARG A 309 -2.64 -11.68 5.37
C ARG A 309 -3.17 -10.44 4.63
N ASN A 310 -3.90 -10.61 3.53
CA ASN A 310 -4.45 -9.50 2.74
C ASN A 310 -5.38 -8.57 3.52
N TYR A 311 -5.91 -9.02 4.65
CA TYR A 311 -6.82 -8.27 5.52
C TYR A 311 -6.20 -7.89 6.88
N THR A 312 -4.94 -8.28 7.14
CA THR A 312 -4.32 -8.03 8.46
C THR A 312 -2.99 -7.28 8.37
N TYR A 313 -2.24 -7.42 7.26
CA TYR A 313 -0.88 -6.91 7.18
C TYR A 313 -0.76 -5.39 7.31
N ALA A 314 -1.78 -4.65 6.91
CA ALA A 314 -1.77 -3.19 6.86
C ALA A 314 -2.00 -2.50 8.22
N LYS A 315 -2.31 -3.27 9.28
CA LYS A 315 -2.55 -2.75 10.64
C LYS A 315 -1.45 -3.14 11.64
N TYR A 316 -0.69 -4.18 11.42
CA TYR A 316 0.25 -4.71 12.41
C TYR A 316 1.47 -3.82 12.65
N GLY A 317 1.80 -2.91 11.73
CA GLY A 317 2.82 -1.89 11.99
C GLY A 317 2.50 -1.02 13.20
N ARG A 318 1.24 -0.61 13.35
CA ARG A 318 0.74 0.14 14.52
C ARG A 318 0.92 -0.65 15.81
N ASP A 319 0.56 -1.93 15.81
CA ASP A 319 0.64 -2.76 17.00
C ASP A 319 2.10 -3.01 17.43
N ILE A 320 3.04 -3.09 16.46
CA ILE A 320 4.47 -3.15 16.71
C ILE A 320 5.00 -1.81 17.23
N LEU A 321 4.55 -0.69 16.66
CA LEU A 321 4.98 0.65 17.09
C LEU A 321 4.66 0.90 18.58
N ALA A 322 3.57 0.31 19.08
CA ALA A 322 3.15 0.42 20.46
C ALA A 322 3.98 -0.45 21.44
N GLN A 323 4.86 -1.31 20.96
CA GLN A 323 5.70 -2.16 21.80
C GLN A 323 6.94 -1.42 22.32
N PRO A 324 7.58 -1.90 23.40
CA PRO A 324 8.82 -1.35 23.91
C PRO A 324 9.85 -1.18 22.79
N GLY A 325 10.45 -0.01 22.68
CA GLY A 325 11.41 0.33 21.65
C GLY A 325 10.84 0.40 20.22
N SER A 326 9.49 0.38 20.08
CA SER A 326 8.81 0.36 18.76
C SER A 326 9.27 -0.79 17.86
N ALA A 327 9.60 -1.94 18.47
CA ALA A 327 10.15 -3.11 17.81
C ALA A 327 9.54 -4.41 18.34
N ALA A 328 9.60 -5.43 17.51
CA ALA A 328 9.17 -6.80 17.83
C ALA A 328 10.00 -7.80 17.03
N PHE A 329 9.74 -9.09 17.24
CA PHE A 329 10.45 -10.17 16.58
C PHE A 329 9.44 -11.22 16.10
N GLN A 330 9.54 -11.59 14.82
CA GLN A 330 8.83 -12.76 14.31
C GLN A 330 9.67 -14.00 14.56
N ILE A 331 9.12 -14.96 15.30
CA ILE A 331 9.81 -16.18 15.72
C ILE A 331 9.31 -17.36 14.88
N PHE A 332 10.26 -18.09 14.30
CA PHE A 332 10.04 -19.31 13.51
C PHE A 332 10.99 -20.40 13.94
N ASP A 333 10.64 -21.64 13.62
CA ASP A 333 11.49 -22.81 13.80
C ASP A 333 11.90 -23.42 12.45
N ALA A 334 12.72 -24.47 12.48
CA ALA A 334 13.19 -25.15 11.28
C ALA A 334 12.06 -25.71 10.40
N SER A 335 10.90 -26.02 10.99
CA SER A 335 9.77 -26.59 10.26
C SER A 335 8.94 -25.53 9.51
N SER A 336 8.85 -24.32 10.02
CA SER A 336 8.12 -23.20 9.43
C SER A 336 8.98 -22.33 8.50
N ARG A 337 10.29 -22.29 8.72
CA ARG A 337 11.24 -21.47 7.93
C ARG A 337 11.14 -21.68 6.40
N PRO A 338 11.07 -22.93 5.86
CA PRO A 338 10.95 -23.15 4.41
C PRO A 338 9.65 -22.69 3.79
N MET A 339 8.63 -22.37 4.61
CA MET A 339 7.32 -21.90 4.14
C MET A 339 7.28 -20.38 3.95
N LEU A 340 8.31 -19.68 4.43
CA LEU A 340 8.41 -18.23 4.29
C LEU A 340 8.74 -17.86 2.84
N ARG A 341 8.22 -16.73 2.37
CA ARG A 341 8.46 -16.25 1.01
C ARG A 341 9.91 -15.83 0.84
N ALA A 342 10.61 -16.43 -0.12
CA ALA A 342 12.02 -16.13 -0.40
C ALA A 342 12.24 -14.63 -0.69
N GLU A 343 11.32 -13.99 -1.41
CA GLU A 343 11.39 -12.56 -1.74
C GLU A 343 11.28 -11.60 -0.53
N GLU A 344 10.84 -12.09 0.63
CA GLU A 344 10.72 -11.31 1.87
C GLU A 344 11.76 -11.76 2.93
N TYR A 345 12.24 -13.01 2.87
CA TYR A 345 13.03 -13.62 3.96
C TYR A 345 14.40 -14.18 3.54
N ASP A 346 14.68 -14.35 2.23
CA ASP A 346 15.93 -14.93 1.73
C ASP A 346 16.79 -13.94 0.94
N MET A 347 16.43 -12.68 0.97
CA MET A 347 17.14 -11.66 0.22
C MET A 347 18.46 -11.25 0.88
N PRO A 348 19.45 -10.80 0.11
CA PRO A 348 20.65 -10.18 0.67
C PRO A 348 20.29 -8.99 1.58
N GLY A 349 20.86 -8.97 2.79
CA GLY A 349 20.64 -7.86 3.74
C GLY A 349 19.40 -7.99 4.61
N VAL A 350 18.66 -9.11 4.54
CA VAL A 350 17.58 -9.41 5.50
C VAL A 350 18.15 -9.54 6.90
N SER A 351 17.56 -8.81 7.84
CA SER A 351 17.92 -8.92 9.26
C SER A 351 17.34 -10.19 9.85
N VAL A 352 18.21 -11.08 10.33
CA VAL A 352 17.80 -12.34 10.96
C VAL A 352 18.82 -12.76 12.03
N VAL A 353 18.31 -13.27 13.13
CA VAL A 353 19.08 -13.97 14.16
C VAL A 353 18.74 -15.45 14.10
N THR A 354 19.76 -16.29 14.18
CA THR A 354 19.60 -17.75 14.18
C THR A 354 20.35 -18.37 15.36
N ALA A 355 19.71 -19.33 16.02
CA ALA A 355 20.32 -20.07 17.12
C ALA A 355 19.75 -21.49 17.23
N PRO A 356 20.52 -22.45 17.82
CA PRO A 356 20.04 -23.81 18.00
C PRO A 356 18.98 -23.95 19.10
N THR A 357 18.93 -23.02 20.07
CA THR A 357 17.98 -23.01 21.18
C THR A 357 17.24 -21.68 21.29
N LEU A 358 16.07 -21.68 21.94
CA LEU A 358 15.29 -20.44 22.18
C LEU A 358 16.01 -19.48 23.10
N ALA A 359 16.68 -19.96 24.13
CA ALA A 359 17.45 -19.13 25.06
C ALA A 359 18.61 -18.39 24.36
N GLU A 360 19.38 -19.10 23.52
CA GLU A 360 20.45 -18.46 22.72
C GLU A 360 19.88 -17.49 21.66
N LEU A 361 18.74 -17.84 21.06
CA LEU A 361 18.06 -16.95 20.12
C LEU A 361 17.67 -15.64 20.80
N ALA A 362 17.02 -15.74 21.96
CA ALA A 362 16.58 -14.59 22.74
C ALA A 362 17.76 -13.71 23.16
N GLN A 363 18.81 -14.30 23.68
CA GLN A 363 20.02 -13.57 24.09
C GLN A 363 20.64 -12.81 22.91
N LYS A 364 20.78 -13.46 21.74
CA LYS A 364 21.35 -12.83 20.54
C LYS A 364 20.47 -11.75 19.94
N ALA A 365 19.14 -11.91 20.05
CA ALA A 365 18.16 -10.97 19.51
C ALA A 365 17.85 -9.80 20.46
N GLY A 366 18.26 -9.87 21.72
CA GLY A 366 17.91 -8.86 22.72
C GLY A 366 16.48 -9.01 23.26
N ILE A 367 15.96 -10.24 23.28
CA ILE A 367 14.67 -10.63 23.87
C ILE A 367 14.93 -11.22 25.25
N SER A 368 13.99 -11.07 26.22
CA SER A 368 14.05 -11.80 27.49
C SER A 368 14.06 -13.31 27.24
N PRO A 369 15.13 -14.06 27.62
CA PRO A 369 15.16 -15.51 27.43
C PRO A 369 14.03 -16.21 28.18
N GLU A 370 13.79 -15.86 29.45
CA GLU A 370 12.75 -16.44 30.28
C GLU A 370 11.36 -16.14 29.69
N GLY A 371 11.14 -14.89 29.22
CA GLY A 371 9.88 -14.48 28.61
C GLY A 371 9.61 -15.21 27.30
N LEU A 372 10.61 -15.41 26.46
CA LEU A 372 10.44 -16.14 25.19
C LEU A 372 10.18 -17.64 25.44
N GLU A 373 10.94 -18.28 26.32
CA GLU A 373 10.77 -19.70 26.65
C GLU A 373 9.40 -19.96 27.26
N GLU A 374 8.95 -19.13 28.22
CA GLU A 374 7.61 -19.21 28.80
C GLU A 374 6.51 -19.02 27.74
N THR A 375 6.66 -18.03 26.88
CA THR A 375 5.67 -17.76 25.80
C THR A 375 5.57 -18.94 24.85
N VAL A 376 6.69 -19.49 24.37
CA VAL A 376 6.70 -20.62 23.45
C VAL A 376 6.16 -21.88 24.14
N HIS A 377 6.52 -22.14 25.40
CA HIS A 377 6.01 -23.26 26.19
C HIS A 377 4.46 -23.21 26.30
N ASN A 378 3.94 -22.08 26.75
CA ASN A 378 2.51 -21.87 26.94
C ASN A 378 1.74 -21.89 25.60
N PHE A 379 2.30 -21.29 24.56
CA PHE A 379 1.76 -21.34 23.20
C PHE A 379 1.66 -22.77 22.69
N ASN A 380 2.74 -23.54 22.77
CA ASN A 380 2.76 -24.94 22.30
C ASN A 380 1.76 -25.83 23.08
N ALA A 381 1.67 -25.64 24.40
CA ALA A 381 0.75 -26.40 25.26
C ALA A 381 -0.72 -26.07 25.00
N SER A 382 -1.03 -24.88 24.49
CA SER A 382 -2.39 -24.40 24.24
C SER A 382 -2.92 -24.66 22.82
N ILE A 383 -2.11 -25.25 21.97
CA ILE A 383 -2.53 -25.53 20.57
C ILE A 383 -3.64 -26.58 20.57
N THR A 384 -4.74 -26.24 19.91
CA THR A 384 -5.92 -27.10 19.73
C THR A 384 -6.31 -27.15 18.24
N GLY A 385 -7.14 -28.15 17.89
CA GLY A 385 -7.56 -28.39 16.52
C GLY A 385 -6.84 -29.59 15.90
N SER A 386 -7.62 -30.48 15.30
CA SER A 386 -7.15 -31.74 14.69
C SER A 386 -7.01 -31.65 13.16
N SER A 387 -7.44 -30.53 12.55
CA SER A 387 -7.31 -30.34 11.11
C SER A 387 -5.84 -30.40 10.68
N PRO A 388 -5.50 -30.95 9.52
CA PRO A 388 -4.18 -30.78 8.95
C PRO A 388 -3.83 -29.28 8.87
N PHE A 389 -2.58 -28.94 9.13
CA PHE A 389 -2.13 -27.57 8.92
C PHE A 389 -2.20 -27.24 7.42
N ASP A 390 -2.96 -26.18 7.08
CA ASP A 390 -3.07 -25.68 5.72
C ASP A 390 -3.03 -24.14 5.73
N PRO A 391 -1.98 -23.50 5.21
CA PRO A 391 -1.88 -22.07 5.15
C PRO A 391 -2.87 -21.41 4.16
N ASN A 392 -3.53 -22.22 3.33
CA ASN A 392 -4.41 -21.74 2.26
C ASN A 392 -5.87 -21.59 2.72
N VAL A 393 -6.23 -22.20 3.85
CA VAL A 393 -7.56 -22.10 4.43
C VAL A 393 -7.46 -21.65 5.88
N LYS A 394 -8.51 -21.07 6.42
CA LYS A 394 -8.64 -20.85 7.87
C LYS A 394 -8.89 -22.22 8.50
N ASP A 395 -7.80 -22.88 8.94
CA ASP A 395 -7.80 -24.27 9.35
C ASP A 395 -8.38 -24.51 10.75
N GLY A 396 -8.65 -23.44 11.51
CA GLY A 396 -9.15 -23.52 12.89
C GLY A 396 -8.14 -24.07 13.89
N ARG A 397 -6.89 -24.32 13.49
CA ARG A 397 -5.80 -24.66 14.41
C ARG A 397 -5.45 -23.43 15.22
N ARG A 398 -5.84 -23.43 16.47
CA ARG A 398 -5.72 -22.25 17.34
C ARG A 398 -4.83 -22.52 18.55
N ALA A 399 -4.33 -21.46 19.14
CA ALA A 399 -3.73 -21.50 20.47
C ALA A 399 -4.58 -20.63 21.41
N ASP A 400 -5.07 -21.22 22.48
CA ASP A 400 -5.92 -20.57 23.49
C ASP A 400 -5.04 -19.82 24.52
N THR A 401 -4.33 -18.81 24.03
CA THR A 401 -3.46 -17.90 24.81
C THR A 401 -4.05 -16.48 24.81
N GLN A 402 -3.40 -15.55 25.52
CA GLN A 402 -3.77 -14.14 25.51
C GLN A 402 -2.57 -13.31 25.00
N PRO A 403 -2.67 -12.70 23.79
CA PRO A 403 -3.77 -12.82 22.81
C PRO A 403 -3.88 -14.24 22.24
N PRO A 404 -5.04 -14.63 21.68
CA PRO A 404 -5.19 -15.91 21.00
C PRO A 404 -4.39 -15.95 19.69
N LYS A 405 -4.19 -17.14 19.13
CA LYS A 405 -3.89 -17.30 17.72
C LYS A 405 -5.02 -18.10 17.09
N SER A 406 -5.85 -17.44 16.27
CA SER A 406 -7.14 -17.99 15.82
C SER A 406 -7.03 -19.06 14.74
N ASN A 407 -5.98 -19.03 13.92
CA ASN A 407 -5.72 -20.02 12.86
C ASN A 407 -4.21 -20.26 12.73
N TRP A 408 -3.84 -21.32 12.03
CA TRP A 408 -2.47 -21.69 11.67
C TRP A 408 -1.52 -21.88 12.86
N ALA A 409 -2.03 -22.23 14.02
CA ALA A 409 -1.20 -22.51 15.17
C ALA A 409 -0.36 -23.78 14.94
N ARG A 410 0.95 -23.65 15.01
CA ARG A 410 1.95 -24.73 14.91
C ARG A 410 2.91 -24.64 16.06
N SER A 411 3.35 -25.78 16.57
CA SER A 411 4.40 -25.83 17.57
C SER A 411 5.70 -25.22 17.06
N ILE A 412 6.37 -24.45 17.93
CA ILE A 412 7.70 -23.94 17.72
C ILE A 412 8.62 -24.81 18.58
N ALA A 413 9.19 -25.89 17.99
CA ALA A 413 9.84 -26.94 18.76
C ALA A 413 11.17 -27.43 18.19
N THR A 414 11.42 -27.21 16.90
CA THR A 414 12.57 -27.80 16.22
C THR A 414 13.59 -26.75 15.83
N GLY A 415 14.77 -26.78 16.44
CA GLY A 415 15.90 -25.91 16.05
C GLY A 415 16.45 -26.27 14.66
N PRO A 416 17.18 -25.36 14.01
CA PRO A 416 17.45 -24.01 14.49
C PRO A 416 16.20 -23.12 14.51
N PHE A 417 16.22 -22.15 15.44
CA PHE A 417 15.19 -21.13 15.57
C PHE A 417 15.65 -19.83 14.93
N TYR A 418 14.68 -19.03 14.46
CA TYR A 418 14.90 -17.80 13.73
C TYR A 418 14.11 -16.66 14.36
N ALA A 419 14.73 -15.49 14.54
CA ALA A 419 14.09 -14.26 14.94
C ALA A 419 14.35 -13.19 13.88
N PHE A 420 13.27 -12.67 13.28
CA PHE A 420 13.34 -11.56 12.35
C PHE A 420 12.89 -10.29 13.06
N PRO A 421 13.78 -9.32 13.29
CA PRO A 421 13.45 -8.07 13.94
C PRO A 421 12.54 -7.22 13.03
N VAL A 422 11.45 -6.74 13.59
CA VAL A 422 10.47 -5.92 12.88
C VAL A 422 10.13 -4.64 13.63
N THR A 423 9.85 -3.59 12.89
CA THR A 423 9.33 -2.30 13.36
C THR A 423 8.14 -1.88 12.51
N CYS A 424 7.61 -0.69 12.77
CA CYS A 424 6.54 -0.11 11.97
C CYS A 424 7.09 0.49 10.67
N GLY A 425 6.62 0.01 9.52
CA GLY A 425 6.79 0.64 8.22
C GLY A 425 5.50 1.29 7.75
N ILE A 426 5.42 2.62 7.78
CA ILE A 426 4.25 3.36 7.27
C ILE A 426 4.31 3.49 5.76
N THR A 427 3.19 3.25 5.09
CA THR A 427 3.11 3.25 3.62
C THR A 427 2.30 4.40 3.06
N PHE A 428 1.10 4.64 3.58
CA PHE A 428 0.25 5.76 3.19
C PHE A 428 -0.78 6.09 4.27
N THR A 429 -1.23 7.33 4.28
CA THR A 429 -2.23 7.87 5.22
C THR A 429 -3.64 7.71 4.66
N PHE A 430 -4.65 7.59 5.52
CA PHE A 430 -6.06 7.46 5.08
C PHE A 430 -6.81 8.79 5.07
N GLY A 431 -6.26 9.80 5.74
CA GLY A 431 -6.74 11.17 5.66
C GLY A 431 -6.21 11.89 4.44
N GLY A 432 -7.06 12.69 3.80
CA GLY A 432 -6.75 13.51 2.65
C GLY A 432 -7.74 14.66 2.51
N LEU A 433 -8.03 15.07 1.30
CA LEU A 433 -9.02 16.10 0.97
C LEU A 433 -10.39 15.46 0.77
N LYS A 434 -11.45 16.19 1.15
CA LYS A 434 -12.82 15.82 0.82
C LYS A 434 -13.07 16.10 -0.65
N THR A 435 -13.60 15.12 -1.37
CA THR A 435 -13.93 15.24 -2.79
C THR A 435 -15.32 14.70 -3.07
N ASP A 436 -15.87 15.06 -4.22
CA ASP A 436 -16.96 14.30 -4.82
C ASP A 436 -16.44 13.05 -5.56
N THR A 437 -17.34 12.32 -6.18
CA THR A 437 -17.04 11.09 -6.93
C THR A 437 -16.25 11.33 -8.23
N TRP A 438 -16.06 12.57 -8.65
CA TRP A 438 -15.25 12.97 -9.81
C TRP A 438 -13.87 13.50 -9.40
N GLY A 439 -13.59 13.54 -8.11
CA GLY A 439 -12.32 14.07 -7.57
C GLY A 439 -12.29 15.58 -7.48
N ARG A 440 -13.42 16.30 -7.66
CA ARG A 440 -13.48 17.75 -7.38
C ARG A 440 -13.30 17.95 -5.88
N VAL A 441 -12.36 18.80 -5.49
CA VAL A 441 -12.11 19.12 -4.07
C VAL A 441 -13.26 19.97 -3.56
N LEU A 442 -13.76 19.62 -2.37
CA LEU A 442 -14.91 20.28 -1.74
C LEU A 442 -14.47 21.14 -0.56
N THR A 443 -15.21 22.22 -0.32
CA THR A 443 -15.13 23.05 0.90
C THR A 443 -15.90 22.39 2.05
N GLU A 444 -15.86 22.99 3.26
CA GLU A 444 -16.65 22.51 4.41
C GLU A 444 -18.17 22.55 4.14
N ASP A 445 -18.62 23.49 3.29
CA ASP A 445 -20.02 23.61 2.86
C ASP A 445 -20.40 22.61 1.74
N ALA A 446 -19.49 21.69 1.41
CA ALA A 446 -19.61 20.71 0.33
C ALA A 446 -19.74 21.32 -1.09
N GLU A 447 -19.30 22.54 -1.28
CA GLU A 447 -19.22 23.19 -2.59
C GLU A 447 -17.86 22.90 -3.24
N PRO A 448 -17.79 22.74 -4.57
CA PRO A 448 -16.52 22.54 -5.27
C PRO A 448 -15.60 23.76 -5.11
N LEU A 449 -14.34 23.52 -4.75
CA LEU A 449 -13.29 24.52 -4.86
C LEU A 449 -12.84 24.57 -6.33
N GLU A 450 -13.36 25.56 -7.04
CA GLU A 450 -13.23 25.71 -8.48
C GLU A 450 -11.78 25.59 -8.98
N GLY A 451 -11.58 24.77 -10.02
CA GLY A 451 -10.28 24.54 -10.64
C GLY A 451 -9.38 23.57 -9.89
N LEU A 452 -9.84 22.99 -8.77
CA LEU A 452 -9.03 22.06 -7.97
C LEU A 452 -9.65 20.66 -7.90
N TYR A 453 -8.81 19.65 -8.19
CA TYR A 453 -9.14 18.23 -8.13
C TYR A 453 -8.12 17.49 -7.27
N ALA A 454 -8.49 16.33 -6.72
CA ALA A 454 -7.58 15.44 -6.01
C ALA A 454 -7.86 13.98 -6.36
N CYS A 455 -6.80 13.17 -6.39
CA CYS A 455 -6.88 11.74 -6.63
C CYS A 455 -5.74 10.99 -5.92
N GLY A 456 -5.85 9.67 -5.91
CA GLY A 456 -4.91 8.82 -5.18
C GLY A 456 -5.01 9.05 -3.68
N GLU A 457 -3.88 9.04 -3.01
CA GLU A 457 -3.81 9.21 -1.55
C GLU A 457 -4.21 10.63 -1.07
N ALA A 458 -4.10 11.63 -1.93
CA ALA A 458 -4.58 12.99 -1.62
C ALA A 458 -6.10 13.06 -1.47
N LEU A 459 -6.85 12.08 -2.00
CA LEU A 459 -8.30 11.90 -1.82
C LEU A 459 -8.55 11.05 -0.58
N GLY A 460 -9.17 11.60 0.45
CA GLY A 460 -9.56 10.90 1.68
C GLY A 460 -10.95 10.27 1.58
N GLY A 461 -11.24 9.30 2.46
CA GLY A 461 -12.59 8.72 2.63
C GLY A 461 -12.74 7.27 2.19
N LEU A 462 -11.83 6.72 1.40
CA LEU A 462 -11.92 5.34 0.94
C LEU A 462 -11.56 4.31 2.01
N PHE A 463 -10.66 4.65 2.93
CA PHE A 463 -10.09 3.72 3.91
C PHE A 463 -10.08 4.32 5.31
N SER A 464 -10.18 3.46 6.33
CA SER A 464 -10.09 3.84 7.74
C SER A 464 -9.64 2.64 8.57
N GLY A 465 -8.66 2.83 9.44
CA GLY A 465 -8.11 1.78 10.32
C GLY A 465 -7.32 0.69 9.60
N ASN A 466 -7.77 0.27 8.43
CA ASN A 466 -7.18 -0.77 7.59
C ASN A 466 -7.71 -0.63 6.15
N TYR A 467 -7.20 -1.45 5.20
CA TYR A 467 -7.68 -1.49 3.82
C TYR A 467 -7.51 -2.88 3.17
N PRO A 468 -8.31 -3.24 2.16
CA PRO A 468 -8.06 -4.49 1.42
C PRO A 468 -6.84 -4.30 0.52
N GLY A 469 -5.85 -5.18 0.65
CA GLY A 469 -4.61 -5.09 -0.14
C GLY A 469 -4.86 -4.88 -1.63
N GLY A 470 -4.10 -3.98 -2.26
CA GLY A 470 -4.20 -3.65 -3.69
C GLY A 470 -5.25 -2.58 -4.04
N SER A 471 -6.13 -2.18 -3.11
CA SER A 471 -7.14 -1.15 -3.37
C SER A 471 -6.54 0.24 -3.54
N GLY A 472 -5.37 0.53 -2.97
CA GLY A 472 -4.73 1.84 -3.12
C GLY A 472 -4.29 2.14 -4.55
N LEU A 473 -3.72 1.15 -5.27
CA LEU A 473 -3.39 1.33 -6.70
C LEU A 473 -4.65 1.44 -7.56
N ALA A 474 -5.68 0.63 -7.29
CA ALA A 474 -6.96 0.74 -7.99
C ALA A 474 -7.60 2.12 -7.79
N ALA A 475 -7.66 2.61 -6.53
CA ALA A 475 -8.19 3.94 -6.21
C ALA A 475 -7.41 5.05 -6.94
N GLY A 476 -6.08 4.98 -6.92
CA GLY A 476 -5.25 5.95 -7.64
C GLY A 476 -5.57 6.00 -9.13
N ALA A 477 -5.69 4.84 -9.78
CA ALA A 477 -6.02 4.76 -11.20
C ALA A 477 -7.44 5.25 -11.50
N VAL A 478 -8.44 4.78 -10.75
CA VAL A 478 -9.85 5.11 -10.94
C VAL A 478 -10.10 6.61 -10.77
N PHE A 479 -9.73 7.17 -9.63
CA PHE A 479 -9.98 8.60 -9.37
C PHE A 479 -9.05 9.51 -10.17
N GLY A 480 -7.83 9.04 -10.52
CA GLY A 480 -6.98 9.74 -11.48
C GLY A 480 -7.65 9.87 -12.85
N ARG A 481 -8.12 8.75 -13.40
CA ARG A 481 -8.85 8.73 -14.68
C ARG A 481 -10.08 9.63 -14.64
N ARG A 482 -10.88 9.58 -13.56
CA ARG A 482 -12.09 10.40 -13.41
C ARG A 482 -11.77 11.88 -13.37
N ALA A 483 -10.85 12.29 -12.49
CA ALA A 483 -10.45 13.69 -12.38
C ALA A 483 -9.88 14.22 -13.71
N GLY A 484 -8.96 13.47 -14.35
CA GLY A 484 -8.41 13.86 -15.64
C GLY A 484 -9.42 13.96 -16.78
N SER A 485 -10.50 13.16 -16.74
CA SER A 485 -11.51 13.16 -17.79
C SER A 485 -12.40 14.40 -17.80
N ILE A 486 -12.43 15.18 -16.70
CA ILE A 486 -13.29 16.37 -16.56
C ILE A 486 -12.51 17.67 -16.29
N ALA A 487 -11.19 17.58 -16.04
CA ALA A 487 -10.32 18.70 -15.72
C ALA A 487 -9.98 19.61 -16.92
#